data_1f921eb40c66109f5ea951f2a6d59566
#
_entry.id   1f921eb40c66109f5ea951f2a6d59566
#
_cell.length_a   1.000
_cell.length_b   1.000
_cell.length_c   1.000
_cell.angle_alpha   90.00
_cell.angle_beta   90.00
_cell.angle_gamma   90.00
#
_symmetry.space_group_name_H-M   'P 1'
#
loop_
_entity.id
_entity.type
_entity.pdbx_description
1 polymer ?
#
loop_
_entity_poly.entity_id
_entity_poly.type
_entity_poly.pdbx_seq_one_letter_code
_entity_poly.pdbx_strand_id
1 'polypeptide(L)'
;MAGDFHSVPDSDEIRMLTGRSAPAVPGLVFTDLWEIAGEGEGFTWRRDNPYIGDSTWPNRRLDYIFVSWPRPRPIGNPSRIWLAGVDTVGGIQPSDHAAVVADIRMIAE
;
A
#
# COMPACT_ATOMS: atom_id res chain seq x y z
N MET A 1 -6.80 -2.54 7.88
CA MET A 1 -7.15 -3.22 6.61
C MET A 1 -5.93 -3.28 5.73
N ALA A 2 -5.61 -4.43 5.19
CA ALA A 2 -4.44 -4.60 4.34
C ALA A 2 -4.72 -5.66 3.28
N GLY A 3 -4.04 -5.57 2.14
CA GLY A 3 -4.12 -6.57 1.08
C GLY A 3 -3.91 -6.00 -0.32
N ASP A 4 -4.18 -6.86 -1.31
CA ASP A 4 -4.19 -6.51 -2.72
C ASP A 4 -5.58 -5.99 -3.11
N PHE A 5 -5.64 -4.74 -3.51
CA PHE A 5 -6.89 -4.08 -3.89
C PHE A 5 -7.10 -4.00 -5.39
N HIS A 6 -6.15 -4.48 -6.20
CA HIS A 6 -6.20 -4.40 -7.67
C HIS A 6 -6.46 -2.99 -8.22
N SER A 7 -6.14 -1.97 -7.44
CA SER A 7 -6.48 -0.58 -7.77
C SER A 7 -5.32 0.34 -7.44
N VAL A 8 -5.00 1.26 -8.35
CA VAL A 8 -3.94 2.26 -8.14
C VAL A 8 -4.44 3.39 -7.23
N PRO A 9 -3.52 4.17 -6.61
CA PRO A 9 -3.92 5.22 -5.66
C PRO A 9 -4.89 6.26 -6.20
N ASP A 10 -4.84 6.54 -7.50
CA ASP A 10 -5.71 7.52 -8.15
C ASP A 10 -7.00 6.91 -8.71
N SER A 11 -7.25 5.63 -8.48
CA SER A 11 -8.51 4.98 -8.87
C SER A 11 -9.67 5.48 -8.01
N ASP A 12 -10.88 5.37 -8.52
CA ASP A 12 -12.09 5.79 -7.80
C ASP A 12 -12.24 5.07 -6.47
N GLU A 13 -11.94 3.77 -6.43
CA GLU A 13 -12.05 2.93 -5.24
C GLU A 13 -11.13 3.42 -4.12
N ILE A 14 -9.86 3.68 -4.44
CA ILE A 14 -8.89 4.14 -3.46
C ILE A 14 -9.16 5.59 -3.05
N ARG A 15 -9.59 6.43 -3.98
CA ARG A 15 -9.97 7.82 -3.68
C ARG A 15 -11.14 7.89 -2.71
N MET A 16 -12.14 7.01 -2.84
CA MET A 16 -13.24 6.91 -1.89
C MET A 16 -12.78 6.45 -0.51
N LEU A 17 -11.89 5.45 -0.45
CA LEU A 17 -11.35 4.96 0.81
C LEU A 17 -10.53 6.00 1.55
N THR A 18 -9.77 6.82 0.82
CA THR A 18 -8.84 7.79 1.42
C THR A 18 -9.43 9.19 1.59
N GLY A 19 -10.70 9.39 1.26
CA GLY A 19 -11.40 10.67 1.42
C GLY A 19 -11.10 11.71 0.35
N ARG A 20 -10.43 11.33 -0.74
CA ARG A 20 -10.17 12.22 -1.88
C ARG A 20 -11.38 12.37 -2.79
N SER A 21 -12.36 11.50 -2.65
CA SER A 21 -13.68 11.65 -3.21
C SER A 21 -14.70 11.25 -2.15
N ALA A 22 -15.99 11.45 -2.43
CA ALA A 22 -17.03 11.20 -1.42
C ALA A 22 -16.98 9.75 -0.94
N PRO A 23 -16.85 9.50 0.40
CA PRO A 23 -16.81 8.15 0.93
C PRO A 23 -18.07 7.37 0.61
N ALA A 24 -17.93 6.07 0.34
CA ALA A 24 -19.07 5.17 0.12
C ALA A 24 -19.95 5.08 1.38
N VAL A 25 -19.33 5.17 2.55
CA VAL A 25 -20.02 5.22 3.85
C VAL A 25 -19.64 6.53 4.52
N PRO A 26 -20.60 7.43 4.79
CA PRO A 26 -20.30 8.71 5.46
C PRO A 26 -19.54 8.51 6.76
N GLY A 27 -18.47 9.28 6.95
CA GLY A 27 -17.63 9.22 8.14
C GLY A 27 -16.60 8.08 8.16
N LEU A 28 -16.58 7.20 7.16
CA LEU A 28 -15.60 6.12 7.06
C LEU A 28 -14.50 6.47 6.06
N VAL A 29 -13.35 6.84 6.59
CA VAL A 29 -12.16 7.21 5.81
C VAL A 29 -10.95 6.48 6.37
N PHE A 30 -10.03 6.12 5.49
CA PHE A 30 -8.80 5.42 5.83
C PHE A 30 -7.57 6.25 5.45
N THR A 31 -6.50 6.06 6.21
CA THR A 31 -5.19 6.61 5.88
C THR A 31 -4.38 5.55 5.15
N ASP A 32 -3.87 5.87 3.98
CA ASP A 32 -2.92 5.05 3.24
C ASP A 32 -1.53 5.26 3.84
N LEU A 33 -0.99 4.23 4.47
CA LEU A 33 0.26 4.36 5.23
C LEU A 33 1.47 4.64 4.33
N TRP A 34 1.46 4.19 3.08
CA TRP A 34 2.55 4.50 2.16
C TRP A 34 2.65 6.00 1.89
N GLU A 35 1.53 6.68 1.77
CA GLU A 35 1.53 8.13 1.56
C GLU A 35 2.14 8.90 2.73
N ILE A 36 2.05 8.36 3.94
CA ILE A 36 2.56 9.04 5.14
C ILE A 36 4.06 8.83 5.31
N ALA A 37 4.56 7.61 5.13
CA ALA A 37 5.91 7.23 5.53
C ALA A 37 6.70 6.50 4.45
N GLY A 38 6.09 6.17 3.33
CA GLY A 38 6.77 5.51 2.23
C GLY A 38 7.72 6.41 1.46
N GLU A 39 8.79 5.85 0.93
CA GLU A 39 9.70 6.54 0.04
C GLU A 39 9.49 6.10 -1.40
N GLY A 40 9.34 7.06 -2.29
CA GLY A 40 9.11 6.82 -3.72
C GLY A 40 7.68 6.33 -4.02
N GLU A 41 7.50 5.80 -5.21
CA GLU A 41 6.18 5.41 -5.73
C GLU A 41 5.58 4.17 -5.05
N GLY A 42 6.43 3.30 -4.50
CA GLY A 42 5.96 2.11 -3.78
C GLY A 42 5.34 1.04 -4.68
N PHE A 43 5.80 0.91 -5.89
CA PHE A 43 5.23 -0.06 -6.83
C PHE A 43 5.35 -1.49 -6.31
N THR A 44 4.22 -2.13 -6.06
CA THR A 44 4.13 -3.52 -5.60
C THR A 44 3.94 -4.50 -6.75
N TRP A 45 3.60 -4.00 -7.93
CA TRP A 45 3.49 -4.76 -9.17
C TRP A 45 4.38 -4.10 -10.22
N ARG A 46 5.50 -4.78 -10.59
CA ARG A 46 6.59 -4.16 -11.33
C ARG A 46 6.96 -4.98 -12.55
N ARG A 47 7.21 -4.29 -13.66
CA ARG A 47 7.60 -4.92 -14.92
C ARG A 47 8.99 -5.57 -14.89
N ASP A 48 9.82 -5.21 -13.92
CA ASP A 48 11.12 -5.88 -13.72
C ASP A 48 10.99 -7.23 -13.01
N ASN A 49 9.80 -7.58 -12.53
CA ASN A 49 9.51 -8.89 -11.97
C ASN A 49 9.37 -9.91 -13.12
N PRO A 50 10.10 -11.06 -13.08
CA PRO A 50 10.06 -12.06 -14.16
C PRO A 50 8.67 -12.59 -14.49
N TYR A 51 7.75 -12.62 -13.52
CA TYR A 51 6.37 -13.07 -13.73
C TYR A 51 5.51 -12.07 -14.53
N ILE A 52 5.96 -10.82 -14.63
CA ILE A 52 5.17 -9.71 -15.17
C ILE A 52 5.80 -9.12 -16.45
N GLY A 53 7.04 -9.46 -16.78
CA GLY A 53 7.86 -8.78 -17.77
C GLY A 53 7.20 -8.52 -19.13
N ASP A 54 6.25 -9.36 -19.57
CA ASP A 54 5.53 -9.21 -20.84
C ASP A 54 4.27 -8.35 -20.75
N SER A 55 3.94 -7.82 -19.58
CA SER A 55 2.75 -7.01 -19.39
C SER A 55 2.85 -5.67 -20.14
N THR A 56 1.73 -5.23 -20.68
CA THR A 56 1.60 -3.88 -21.25
C THR A 56 1.26 -2.82 -20.24
N TRP A 57 0.92 -3.23 -19.00
CA TRP A 57 0.60 -2.30 -17.92
C TRP A 57 1.87 -1.66 -17.36
N PRO A 58 1.82 -0.38 -16.95
CA PRO A 58 2.93 0.25 -16.24
C PRO A 58 3.12 -0.36 -14.85
N ASN A 59 4.23 -0.03 -14.20
CA ASN A 59 4.41 -0.33 -12.78
C ASN A 59 3.26 0.28 -11.96
N ARG A 60 2.77 -0.47 -10.97
CA ARG A 60 1.58 -0.05 -10.20
C ARG A 60 1.76 -0.33 -8.71
N ARG A 61 1.15 0.52 -7.90
CA ARG A 61 0.98 0.28 -6.47
C ARG A 61 -0.44 -0.25 -6.26
N LEU A 62 -0.56 -1.53 -5.93
CA LEU A 62 -1.83 -2.26 -5.82
C LEU A 62 -2.09 -2.81 -4.43
N ASP A 63 -1.06 -2.90 -3.60
CA ASP A 63 -1.12 -3.49 -2.26
C ASP A 63 -0.97 -2.38 -1.23
N TYR A 64 -1.81 -2.41 -0.22
CA TYR A 64 -1.96 -1.31 0.73
C TYR A 64 -2.03 -1.81 2.16
N ILE A 65 -1.61 -0.93 3.08
CA ILE A 65 -1.95 -0.99 4.50
C ILE A 65 -2.69 0.29 4.83
N PHE A 66 -3.93 0.16 5.27
CA PHE A 66 -4.78 1.26 5.67
C PHE A 66 -5.08 1.20 7.16
N VAL A 67 -5.11 2.36 7.81
CA VAL A 67 -5.64 2.50 9.15
C VAL A 67 -6.83 3.45 9.12
N SER A 68 -7.85 3.16 9.93
CA SER A 68 -9.05 4.00 9.98
C SER A 68 -8.74 5.37 10.57
N TRP A 69 -9.49 6.36 10.17
CA TRP A 69 -9.42 7.72 10.68
C TRP A 69 -10.84 8.20 11.05
N PRO A 70 -11.07 9.00 12.10
CA PRO A 70 -10.08 9.50 13.06
C PRO A 70 -9.65 8.45 14.09
N ARG A 71 -8.51 8.69 14.72
CA ARG A 71 -7.96 7.85 15.79
C ARG A 71 -7.09 8.68 16.74
N PRO A 72 -6.92 8.25 18.02
CA PRO A 72 -6.03 8.93 18.95
C PRO A 72 -4.58 8.88 18.45
N ARG A 73 -3.89 10.02 18.46
CA ARG A 73 -2.46 10.07 18.13
C ARG A 73 -1.62 9.51 19.26
N PRO A 74 -0.53 8.82 19.01
CA PRO A 74 0.03 8.45 17.71
C PRO A 74 -0.42 7.05 17.23
N ILE A 75 -1.43 6.45 17.85
CA ILE A 75 -1.88 5.09 17.55
C ILE A 75 -2.25 4.98 16.08
N GLY A 76 -1.73 3.94 15.43
CA GLY A 76 -1.96 3.69 14.02
C GLY A 76 -1.05 4.45 13.07
N ASN A 77 -0.21 5.37 13.58
CA ASN A 77 0.75 6.06 12.75
C ASN A 77 1.92 5.13 12.41
N PRO A 78 2.38 5.09 11.15
CA PRO A 78 3.56 4.30 10.81
C PRO A 78 4.82 4.98 11.33
N SER A 79 5.71 4.21 11.96
CA SER A 79 7.07 4.65 12.24
C SER A 79 7.99 4.38 11.06
N ARG A 80 7.70 3.35 10.27
CA ARG A 80 8.35 3.10 8.98
C ARG A 80 7.46 2.20 8.13
N ILE A 81 7.65 2.28 6.81
CA ILE A 81 7.01 1.41 5.84
C ILE A 81 7.98 1.17 4.68
N TRP A 82 8.02 -0.05 4.15
CA TRP A 82 8.93 -0.42 3.08
C TRP A 82 8.38 -1.57 2.25
N LEU A 83 9.02 -1.83 1.12
CA LEU A 83 8.73 -3.00 0.29
C LEU A 83 9.72 -4.12 0.62
N ALA A 84 9.24 -5.37 0.58
CA ALA A 84 10.03 -6.57 0.76
C ALA A 84 9.70 -7.57 -0.35
N GLY A 85 10.55 -8.61 -0.50
CA GLY A 85 10.33 -9.63 -1.53
C GLY A 85 10.52 -9.14 -2.95
N VAL A 86 11.30 -8.07 -3.14
CA VAL A 86 11.58 -7.48 -4.46
C VAL A 86 12.74 -8.16 -5.19
N ASP A 87 13.59 -8.88 -4.44
CA ASP A 87 14.76 -9.56 -4.98
C ASP A 87 14.51 -11.04 -5.18
N THR A 88 15.24 -11.63 -6.13
CA THR A 88 15.24 -13.09 -6.29
C THR A 88 16.05 -13.74 -5.18
N VAL A 89 15.60 -14.92 -4.75
CA VAL A 89 16.29 -15.75 -3.77
C VAL A 89 16.57 -17.11 -4.43
N GLY A 90 17.84 -17.49 -4.54
CA GLY A 90 18.21 -18.73 -5.23
C GLY A 90 17.77 -18.76 -6.70
N GLY A 91 17.72 -17.61 -7.38
CA GLY A 91 17.25 -17.48 -8.73
C GLY A 91 15.73 -17.45 -8.90
N ILE A 92 14.98 -17.46 -7.81
CA ILE A 92 13.51 -17.51 -7.80
C ILE A 92 12.96 -16.21 -7.23
N GLN A 93 12.01 -15.61 -7.94
CA GLN A 93 11.24 -14.48 -7.44
C GLN A 93 10.16 -14.99 -6.49
N PRO A 94 10.06 -14.46 -5.24
CA PRO A 94 9.10 -14.99 -4.25
C PRO A 94 7.63 -14.86 -4.65
N SER A 95 7.25 -13.80 -5.37
CA SER A 95 5.87 -13.51 -5.76
C SER A 95 5.86 -12.63 -7.01
N ASP A 96 4.73 -12.53 -7.68
CA ASP A 96 4.48 -11.54 -8.71
C ASP A 96 4.21 -10.13 -8.13
N HIS A 97 4.01 -10.04 -6.82
CA HIS A 97 3.90 -8.78 -6.08
C HIS A 97 5.08 -8.60 -5.12
N ALA A 98 5.44 -7.36 -4.82
CA ALA A 98 6.23 -7.03 -3.65
C ALA A 98 5.32 -7.00 -2.42
N ALA A 99 5.86 -7.34 -1.25
CA ALA A 99 5.15 -7.20 0.01
C ALA A 99 5.30 -5.76 0.53
N VAL A 100 4.24 -5.24 1.14
CA VAL A 100 4.28 -3.98 1.88
C VAL A 100 4.39 -4.32 3.36
N VAL A 101 5.39 -3.76 4.04
CA VAL A 101 5.64 -4.01 5.46
C VAL A 101 5.68 -2.67 6.19
N ALA A 102 5.01 -2.61 7.35
CA ALA A 102 4.99 -1.39 8.16
C ALA A 102 5.14 -1.71 9.64
N ASP A 103 5.87 -0.83 10.32
CA ASP A 103 5.86 -0.75 11.78
C ASP A 103 4.88 0.33 12.18
N ILE A 104 3.89 -0.02 12.99
CA ILE A 104 2.77 0.85 13.36
C ILE A 104 2.79 1.06 14.87
N ARG A 105 2.61 2.31 15.29
CA ARG A 105 2.51 2.63 16.72
C ARG A 105 1.18 2.17 17.28
N MET A 106 1.24 1.40 18.36
CA MET A 106 0.06 0.82 19.02
C MET A 106 -0.17 1.38 20.41
N ILE A 107 0.75 2.18 20.94
CA ILE A 107 0.71 2.72 22.31
C ILE A 107 0.70 4.24 22.24
N ALA A 108 -0.23 4.86 22.99
CA ALA A 108 -0.26 6.30 23.19
C ALA A 108 0.92 6.74 24.06
N GLU A 109 1.58 7.82 23.66
CA GLU A 109 2.63 8.44 24.46
C GLU A 109 2.05 9.33 25.56
#